data_d30b1f12be0dfc3c03bf69e2448800fc
#
_entry.id   d30b1f12be0dfc3c03bf69e2448800fc
#
_cell.length_a   1.000
_cell.length_b   1.000
_cell.length_c   1.000
_cell.angle_alpha   90.00
_cell.angle_beta   90.00
_cell.angle_gamma   90.00
#
_symmetry.space_group_name_H-M   'P 1'
#
loop_
_entity.id
_entity.type
_entity.pdbx_description
1 polymer ?
#
loop_
_entity_poly.entity_id
_entity_poly.type
_entity_poly.pdbx_seq_one_letter_code
_entity_poly.pdbx_strand_id
1 'polypeptide(L)'
;RDSSTSRGLGDVYKRQVLSKLKSGDYVFIQFGHNDEKSAEELHTIPGSTFDENLRRFVRETRAKGAYPVLFNSIVRRNFPPEGTIGHKGSYETEGSTLVDTHGEYLESPRRVAKEMDVPFVDLNKLTYDLVVSMGVEKSKSLFMWVPTGIYDFCPKGKIDNTHLNISGGKVVAGIAMEAVAKVVPELAAYMRSHDSEVYVADYKDDKQCAISYTFDDGLEEHYTLVFPEMEKVGFKGTFWIWGKGIENVTEQQDKPRMTWTQMKEMFDKGHEISSHGWSHADLRHLSLEEVKAEVGRNDSIIQAEIGERPLTFCYPFNSYNEDVRRIVSENRIGTRIKQYAIGGEKSKSTVESLDKWVKELMISNDWGVTMIHGISTGYDAFTSPDILWEHFRRVKNQEYDIWVGTFREVAAYVKERRNVQLDIVKKESQWAVIPRLLLDKELFNEPLTMVLNKKGKGKVKVYQNGKRLLVKKTG
;
A
#
# COMPACT_ATOMS: atom_id res chain seq x y z
N ARG A 1 -10.48 7.40 -17.86
CA ARG A 1 -10.90 6.42 -18.89
C ARG A 1 -9.63 5.74 -19.38
N ASP A 2 -9.33 4.60 -18.81
CA ASP A 2 -8.15 3.83 -19.20
C ASP A 2 -8.49 2.95 -20.39
N SER A 3 -8.01 3.34 -21.57
CA SER A 3 -7.95 2.43 -22.70
C SER A 3 -6.71 1.55 -22.53
N SER A 4 -6.81 0.51 -21.72
CA SER A 4 -5.73 -0.45 -21.51
C SER A 4 -5.66 -1.47 -22.65
N THR A 5 -5.46 -1.00 -23.88
CA THR A 5 -5.19 -1.83 -25.04
C THR A 5 -3.77 -1.61 -25.54
N SER A 6 -3.24 -2.56 -26.29
CA SER A 6 -1.92 -2.41 -26.93
C SER A 6 -1.88 -1.26 -27.95
N ARG A 7 -3.04 -0.91 -28.55
CA ARG A 7 -3.21 0.22 -29.46
C ARG A 7 -3.38 1.55 -28.72
N GLY A 8 -4.09 1.53 -27.61
CA GLY A 8 -4.67 2.71 -26.98
C GLY A 8 -4.03 3.17 -25.69
N LEU A 9 -2.84 2.71 -25.32
CA LEU A 9 -2.01 3.43 -24.37
C LEU A 9 -1.69 4.78 -24.99
N GLY A 10 -2.60 5.72 -24.78
CA GLY A 10 -2.51 7.05 -25.35
C GLY A 10 -1.10 7.59 -25.16
N ASP A 11 -0.63 8.34 -26.12
CA ASP A 11 0.72 8.90 -26.18
C ASP A 11 1.21 9.51 -24.87
N VAL A 12 0.31 9.93 -23.98
CA VAL A 12 0.62 10.52 -22.68
C VAL A 12 1.20 9.49 -21.70
N TYR A 13 0.52 8.34 -21.48
CA TYR A 13 1.02 7.29 -20.55
C TYR A 13 2.28 6.63 -21.09
N LYS A 14 2.31 6.36 -22.39
CA LYS A 14 3.49 5.82 -23.06
C LYS A 14 4.70 6.75 -22.90
N ARG A 15 4.54 8.06 -23.15
CA ARG A 15 5.60 9.04 -22.96
C ARG A 15 6.04 9.11 -21.50
N GLN A 16 5.11 9.05 -20.54
CA GLN A 16 5.44 9.06 -19.11
C GLN A 16 6.26 7.84 -18.69
N VAL A 17 5.89 6.63 -19.10
CA VAL A 17 6.68 5.42 -18.79
C VAL A 17 8.04 5.49 -19.45
N LEU A 18 8.09 5.72 -20.78
CA LEU A 18 9.34 5.76 -21.53
C LEU A 18 10.29 6.87 -21.09
N SER A 19 9.75 8.02 -20.63
CA SER A 19 10.59 9.13 -20.13
C SER A 19 11.23 8.84 -18.77
N LYS A 20 10.64 7.93 -17.99
CA LYS A 20 11.13 7.54 -16.66
C LYS A 20 12.00 6.28 -16.67
N LEU A 21 12.00 5.53 -17.75
CA LEU A 21 12.80 4.31 -17.87
C LEU A 21 14.29 4.61 -17.83
N LYS A 22 14.99 3.81 -17.05
CA LYS A 22 16.46 3.82 -16.92
C LYS A 22 17.06 2.52 -17.43
N SER A 23 18.31 2.55 -17.80
CA SER A 23 19.06 1.33 -18.11
C SER A 23 19.06 0.40 -16.90
N GLY A 24 18.77 -0.88 -17.13
CA GLY A 24 18.67 -1.90 -16.09
C GLY A 24 17.26 -2.11 -15.52
N ASP A 25 16.28 -1.25 -15.84
CA ASP A 25 14.88 -1.46 -15.42
C ASP A 25 14.26 -2.67 -16.11
N TYR A 26 13.32 -3.36 -15.43
CA TYR A 26 12.49 -4.40 -16.02
C TYR A 26 11.11 -3.87 -16.33
N VAL A 27 10.61 -4.14 -17.54
CA VAL A 27 9.28 -3.70 -18.01
C VAL A 27 8.39 -4.91 -18.23
N PHE A 28 7.39 -5.07 -17.40
CA PHE A 28 6.38 -6.13 -17.50
C PHE A 28 5.25 -5.66 -18.42
N ILE A 29 5.06 -6.37 -19.54
CA ILE A 29 4.15 -5.99 -20.62
C ILE A 29 3.04 -7.03 -20.71
N GLN A 30 1.82 -6.64 -20.35
CA GLN A 30 0.63 -7.49 -20.39
C GLN A 30 -0.54 -6.74 -21.04
N PHE A 31 -1.03 -7.25 -22.18
CA PHE A 31 -2.17 -6.75 -22.93
C PHE A 31 -3.03 -7.90 -23.43
N GLY A 32 -4.20 -7.62 -24.03
CA GLY A 32 -5.10 -8.57 -24.65
C GLY A 32 -6.56 -8.39 -24.25
N HIS A 33 -6.89 -8.20 -22.95
CA HIS A 33 -8.27 -8.11 -22.46
C HIS A 33 -9.16 -7.10 -23.19
N ASN A 34 -8.61 -5.95 -23.54
CA ASN A 34 -9.35 -4.89 -24.22
C ASN A 34 -9.09 -4.89 -25.74
N ASP A 35 -7.99 -5.49 -26.17
CA ASP A 35 -7.62 -5.62 -27.57
C ASP A 35 -8.62 -6.47 -28.37
N GLU A 36 -9.30 -7.42 -27.71
CA GLU A 36 -10.33 -8.29 -28.29
C GLU A 36 -11.71 -7.63 -28.42
N LYS A 37 -11.90 -6.41 -27.90
CA LYS A 37 -13.17 -5.70 -28.02
C LYS A 37 -13.40 -5.25 -29.46
N SER A 38 -14.68 -5.27 -29.91
CA SER A 38 -15.08 -4.88 -31.26
C SER A 38 -15.01 -3.38 -31.53
N ALA A 39 -14.87 -2.54 -30.48
CA ALA A 39 -14.75 -1.08 -30.66
C ALA A 39 -13.45 -0.76 -31.43
N GLU A 40 -13.55 -0.04 -32.54
CA GLU A 40 -12.46 0.20 -33.49
C GLU A 40 -11.22 0.84 -32.79
N GLU A 41 -11.45 1.76 -31.87
CA GLU A 41 -10.39 2.44 -31.13
C GLU A 41 -9.64 1.52 -30.17
N LEU A 42 -10.19 0.36 -29.80
CA LEU A 42 -9.61 -0.61 -28.88
C LEU A 42 -9.08 -1.84 -29.60
N HIS A 43 -9.74 -2.24 -30.68
CA HIS A 43 -9.51 -3.50 -31.36
C HIS A 43 -8.13 -3.61 -32.00
N THR A 44 -7.48 -4.75 -31.81
CA THR A 44 -6.29 -5.16 -32.54
C THR A 44 -6.46 -6.59 -33.04
N ILE A 45 -5.66 -6.99 -34.01
CA ILE A 45 -5.77 -8.32 -34.68
C ILE A 45 -4.57 -9.17 -34.29
N PRO A 46 -4.76 -10.36 -33.65
CA PRO A 46 -3.69 -11.32 -33.38
C PRO A 46 -3.00 -11.74 -34.69
N GLY A 47 -1.68 -11.92 -34.61
CA GLY A 47 -0.87 -12.21 -35.81
C GLY A 47 -0.57 -11.01 -36.71
N SER A 48 -1.17 -9.85 -36.44
CA SER A 48 -1.01 -8.61 -37.20
C SER A 48 -0.76 -7.42 -36.26
N THR A 49 -1.76 -6.52 -36.09
CA THR A 49 -1.61 -5.26 -35.35
C THR A 49 -1.32 -5.46 -33.86
N PHE A 50 -1.85 -6.51 -33.24
CA PHE A 50 -1.55 -6.83 -31.85
C PHE A 50 -0.08 -7.23 -31.68
N ASP A 51 0.42 -8.13 -32.51
CA ASP A 51 1.81 -8.59 -32.50
C ASP A 51 2.77 -7.42 -32.77
N GLU A 52 2.46 -6.54 -33.73
CA GLU A 52 3.31 -5.39 -34.04
C GLU A 52 3.38 -4.38 -32.88
N ASN A 53 2.28 -4.16 -32.17
CA ASN A 53 2.28 -3.35 -30.96
C ASN A 53 3.19 -3.96 -29.87
N LEU A 54 3.15 -5.27 -29.66
CA LEU A 54 4.02 -5.95 -28.70
C LEU A 54 5.50 -5.84 -29.13
N ARG A 55 5.81 -6.05 -30.42
CA ARG A 55 7.19 -5.85 -30.97
C ARG A 55 7.68 -4.43 -30.72
N ARG A 56 6.81 -3.44 -30.92
CA ARG A 56 7.12 -2.04 -30.69
C ARG A 56 7.48 -1.78 -29.22
N PHE A 57 6.68 -2.29 -28.27
CA PHE A 57 6.97 -2.14 -26.85
C PHE A 57 8.31 -2.78 -26.45
N VAL A 58 8.61 -3.94 -27.00
CA VAL A 58 9.91 -4.61 -26.77
C VAL A 58 11.06 -3.75 -27.31
N ARG A 59 10.95 -3.24 -28.56
CA ARG A 59 11.99 -2.39 -29.16
C ARG A 59 12.21 -1.09 -28.37
N GLU A 60 11.11 -0.41 -27.99
CA GLU A 60 11.17 0.84 -27.23
C GLU A 60 11.77 0.66 -25.83
N THR A 61 11.44 -0.47 -25.16
CA THR A 61 12.05 -0.83 -23.87
C THR A 61 13.54 -1.05 -24.01
N ARG A 62 13.96 -1.86 -24.98
CA ARG A 62 15.39 -2.13 -25.24
C ARG A 62 16.18 -0.89 -25.64
N ALA A 63 15.57 0.03 -26.39
CA ALA A 63 16.19 1.30 -26.76
C ALA A 63 16.53 2.20 -25.55
N LYS A 64 15.90 1.95 -24.40
CA LYS A 64 16.22 2.61 -23.12
C LYS A 64 17.23 1.83 -22.26
N GLY A 65 17.78 0.72 -22.77
CA GLY A 65 18.66 -0.17 -22.01
C GLY A 65 17.91 -0.95 -20.92
N ALA A 66 16.58 -1.05 -21.02
CA ALA A 66 15.72 -1.77 -20.09
C ALA A 66 15.36 -3.17 -20.64
N TYR A 67 14.90 -4.06 -19.77
CA TYR A 67 14.61 -5.46 -20.04
C TYR A 67 13.10 -5.71 -20.13
N PRO A 68 12.54 -6.04 -21.31
CA PRO A 68 11.12 -6.40 -21.43
C PRO A 68 10.86 -7.82 -20.96
N VAL A 69 9.70 -8.05 -20.34
CA VAL A 69 9.13 -9.37 -20.02
C VAL A 69 7.68 -9.37 -20.51
N LEU A 70 7.32 -10.32 -21.36
CA LEU A 70 5.98 -10.43 -21.93
C LEU A 70 5.09 -11.39 -21.12
N PHE A 71 3.84 -11.03 -21.00
CA PHE A 71 2.78 -11.83 -20.38
C PHE A 71 1.57 -11.90 -21.30
N ASN A 72 0.84 -13.03 -21.27
CA ASN A 72 -0.51 -13.06 -21.79
C ASN A 72 -1.54 -12.65 -20.72
N SER A 73 -2.81 -12.53 -21.10
CA SER A 73 -3.90 -12.10 -20.22
C SER A 73 -4.22 -13.13 -19.15
N ILE A 74 -4.58 -12.69 -17.95
CA ILE A 74 -5.16 -13.58 -16.94
C ILE A 74 -6.48 -14.17 -17.44
N VAL A 75 -6.86 -15.34 -16.91
CA VAL A 75 -8.15 -15.97 -17.24
C VAL A 75 -9.31 -15.10 -16.73
N ARG A 76 -10.43 -15.07 -17.48
CA ARG A 76 -11.71 -14.66 -16.93
C ARG A 76 -12.36 -15.82 -16.21
N ARG A 77 -13.07 -15.53 -15.12
CA ARG A 77 -13.87 -16.52 -14.39
C ARG A 77 -15.15 -16.80 -15.20
N ASN A 78 -15.03 -17.56 -16.28
CA ASN A 78 -16.10 -17.83 -17.22
C ASN A 78 -16.53 -19.31 -17.11
N PHE A 79 -17.53 -19.59 -16.27
CA PHE A 79 -18.17 -20.89 -16.11
C PHE A 79 -19.56 -20.88 -16.77
N PRO A 80 -19.65 -20.97 -18.10
CA PRO A 80 -20.93 -20.94 -18.77
C PRO A 80 -21.79 -22.16 -18.42
N PRO A 81 -23.12 -22.05 -18.46
CA PRO A 81 -24.01 -23.21 -18.32
C PRO A 81 -23.64 -24.29 -19.31
N GLU A 82 -23.87 -25.56 -18.94
CA GLU A 82 -23.57 -26.68 -19.83
C GLU A 82 -24.28 -26.55 -21.20
N GLY A 83 -23.56 -26.81 -22.26
CA GLY A 83 -24.07 -26.65 -23.64
C GLY A 83 -24.04 -25.22 -24.19
N THR A 84 -23.57 -24.23 -23.43
CA THR A 84 -23.42 -22.86 -23.90
C THR A 84 -22.11 -22.69 -24.68
N ILE A 85 -22.19 -22.23 -25.93
CA ILE A 85 -21.01 -22.01 -26.80
C ILE A 85 -20.74 -20.50 -26.87
N GLY A 86 -19.51 -20.09 -26.53
CA GLY A 86 -18.97 -18.76 -26.90
C GLY A 86 -19.45 -17.56 -26.10
N HIS A 87 -20.12 -17.73 -24.96
CA HIS A 87 -20.56 -16.60 -24.14
C HIS A 87 -19.51 -16.14 -23.13
N LYS A 88 -19.32 -14.82 -23.05
CA LYS A 88 -18.54 -14.13 -22.00
C LYS A 88 -19.54 -13.42 -21.09
N GLY A 89 -19.48 -13.64 -19.77
CA GLY A 89 -20.36 -12.87 -18.87
C GLY A 89 -20.56 -13.44 -17.48
N SER A 90 -21.52 -12.86 -16.80
CA SER A 90 -22.05 -13.38 -15.55
C SER A 90 -23.33 -14.14 -15.84
N TYR A 91 -23.48 -15.29 -15.25
CA TYR A 91 -24.60 -16.19 -15.45
C TYR A 91 -25.39 -16.32 -14.15
N GLU A 92 -26.72 -16.39 -14.24
CA GLU A 92 -27.58 -16.72 -13.08
C GLU A 92 -27.34 -18.17 -12.61
N THR A 93 -27.11 -19.07 -13.57
CA THR A 93 -26.73 -20.46 -13.32
C THR A 93 -25.36 -20.70 -13.95
N GLU A 94 -24.38 -21.12 -13.15
CA GLU A 94 -23.01 -21.39 -13.60
C GLU A 94 -22.82 -22.88 -13.85
N GLY A 95 -22.07 -23.21 -14.89
CA GLY A 95 -21.60 -24.57 -15.18
C GLY A 95 -20.37 -24.92 -14.33
N SER A 96 -19.84 -26.13 -14.53
CA SER A 96 -18.67 -26.64 -13.79
C SER A 96 -17.34 -26.45 -14.53
N THR A 97 -17.38 -26.17 -15.83
CA THR A 97 -16.20 -26.08 -16.71
C THR A 97 -15.79 -24.63 -16.97
N LEU A 98 -14.55 -24.30 -16.65
CA LEU A 98 -13.97 -23.00 -16.99
C LEU A 98 -13.63 -22.98 -18.48
N VAL A 99 -14.12 -21.96 -19.19
CA VAL A 99 -13.91 -21.81 -20.64
C VAL A 99 -13.09 -20.56 -20.92
N ASP A 100 -11.96 -20.71 -21.63
CA ASP A 100 -11.17 -19.56 -22.07
C ASP A 100 -11.98 -18.66 -23.04
N THR A 101 -11.71 -17.36 -22.97
CA THR A 101 -12.42 -16.35 -23.75
C THR A 101 -11.48 -15.46 -24.57
N HIS A 102 -10.17 -15.68 -24.53
CA HIS A 102 -9.17 -14.82 -25.17
C HIS A 102 -8.72 -15.35 -26.54
N GLY A 103 -8.82 -16.67 -26.75
CA GLY A 103 -8.43 -17.27 -28.04
C GLY A 103 -7.01 -16.90 -28.47
N GLU A 104 -6.86 -16.51 -29.74
CA GLU A 104 -5.56 -16.18 -30.36
C GLU A 104 -4.78 -15.04 -29.68
N TYR A 105 -5.44 -14.20 -28.87
CA TYR A 105 -4.75 -13.16 -28.09
C TYR A 105 -3.81 -13.73 -27.03
N LEU A 106 -3.94 -15.00 -26.64
CA LEU A 106 -3.01 -15.66 -25.74
C LEU A 106 -1.71 -16.08 -26.44
N GLU A 107 -1.79 -16.40 -27.73
CA GLU A 107 -0.65 -16.88 -28.50
C GLU A 107 0.26 -15.77 -29.02
N SER A 108 -0.29 -14.57 -29.27
CA SER A 108 0.49 -13.43 -29.77
C SER A 108 1.66 -13.04 -28.86
N PRO A 109 1.50 -12.86 -27.53
CA PRO A 109 2.64 -12.54 -26.66
C PRO A 109 3.69 -13.66 -26.62
N ARG A 110 3.27 -14.93 -26.65
CA ARG A 110 4.17 -16.10 -26.71
C ARG A 110 4.98 -16.12 -28.00
N ARG A 111 4.33 -15.89 -29.14
CA ARG A 111 4.96 -15.84 -30.47
C ARG A 111 5.98 -14.70 -30.56
N VAL A 112 5.60 -13.48 -30.16
CA VAL A 112 6.48 -12.31 -30.17
C VAL A 112 7.66 -12.49 -29.21
N ALA A 113 7.42 -13.05 -28.04
CA ALA A 113 8.49 -13.34 -27.09
C ALA A 113 9.55 -14.29 -27.66
N LYS A 114 9.10 -15.37 -28.31
CA LYS A 114 9.99 -16.32 -28.98
C LYS A 114 10.72 -15.65 -30.16
N GLU A 115 10.05 -14.88 -30.99
CA GLU A 115 10.61 -14.18 -32.14
C GLU A 115 11.69 -13.18 -31.75
N MET A 116 11.46 -12.44 -30.66
CA MET A 116 12.32 -11.35 -30.23
C MET A 116 13.29 -11.75 -29.12
N ASP A 117 13.35 -13.03 -28.75
CA ASP A 117 14.15 -13.54 -27.62
C ASP A 117 13.92 -12.72 -26.34
N VAL A 118 12.67 -12.74 -25.86
CA VAL A 118 12.22 -12.02 -24.65
C VAL A 118 11.63 -13.04 -23.66
N PRO A 119 11.92 -12.92 -22.34
CA PRO A 119 11.26 -13.75 -21.34
C PRO A 119 9.74 -13.66 -21.43
N PHE A 120 9.08 -14.81 -21.32
CA PHE A 120 7.62 -14.92 -21.39
C PHE A 120 7.05 -15.66 -20.19
N VAL A 121 5.97 -15.14 -19.63
CA VAL A 121 5.20 -15.77 -18.56
C VAL A 121 3.79 -16.07 -19.07
N ASP A 122 3.42 -17.34 -19.08
CA ASP A 122 2.07 -17.80 -19.42
C ASP A 122 1.12 -17.59 -18.23
N LEU A 123 0.75 -16.31 -18.01
CA LEU A 123 -0.07 -15.92 -16.89
C LEU A 123 -1.51 -16.42 -17.02
N ASN A 124 -2.00 -16.61 -18.26
CA ASN A 124 -3.31 -17.23 -18.49
C ASN A 124 -3.36 -18.64 -17.93
N LYS A 125 -2.41 -19.49 -18.31
CA LYS A 125 -2.38 -20.88 -17.81
C LYS A 125 -2.29 -20.94 -16.28
N LEU A 126 -1.45 -20.13 -15.68
CA LEU A 126 -1.28 -20.10 -14.23
C LEU A 126 -2.57 -19.69 -13.50
N THR A 127 -3.26 -18.68 -14.01
CA THR A 127 -4.52 -18.21 -13.43
C THR A 127 -5.69 -19.11 -13.77
N TYR A 128 -5.67 -19.79 -14.93
CA TYR A 128 -6.63 -20.83 -15.29
C TYR A 128 -6.54 -22.01 -14.29
N ASP A 129 -5.35 -22.52 -14.06
CA ASP A 129 -5.10 -23.63 -13.14
C ASP A 129 -5.54 -23.27 -11.72
N LEU A 130 -5.28 -22.05 -11.27
CA LEU A 130 -5.74 -21.51 -9.99
C LEU A 130 -7.27 -21.53 -9.89
N VAL A 131 -7.96 -20.92 -10.85
CA VAL A 131 -9.44 -20.80 -10.85
C VAL A 131 -10.10 -22.18 -10.91
N VAL A 132 -9.57 -23.11 -11.72
CA VAL A 132 -10.03 -24.49 -11.78
C VAL A 132 -9.84 -25.21 -10.43
N SER A 133 -8.68 -25.05 -9.80
CA SER A 133 -8.40 -25.69 -8.49
C SER A 133 -9.31 -25.20 -7.37
N MET A 134 -9.73 -23.93 -7.44
CA MET A 134 -10.66 -23.32 -6.48
C MET A 134 -12.12 -23.72 -6.75
N GLY A 135 -12.45 -24.03 -8.00
CA GLY A 135 -13.81 -24.31 -8.44
C GLY A 135 -14.71 -23.04 -8.51
N VAL A 136 -15.97 -23.28 -8.92
CA VAL A 136 -16.95 -22.21 -9.24
C VAL A 136 -17.14 -21.27 -8.06
N GLU A 137 -17.47 -21.77 -6.89
CA GLU A 137 -17.84 -20.91 -5.74
C GLU A 137 -16.63 -20.19 -5.13
N LYS A 138 -15.55 -20.90 -4.82
CA LYS A 138 -14.40 -20.30 -4.14
C LYS A 138 -13.67 -19.28 -5.00
N SER A 139 -13.64 -19.47 -6.32
CA SER A 139 -12.97 -18.54 -7.24
C SER A 139 -13.62 -17.15 -7.29
N LYS A 140 -14.88 -17.00 -6.88
CA LYS A 140 -15.55 -15.69 -6.71
C LYS A 140 -14.75 -14.76 -5.81
N SER A 141 -14.06 -15.29 -4.80
CA SER A 141 -13.25 -14.51 -3.85
C SER A 141 -12.02 -13.83 -4.49
N LEU A 142 -11.63 -14.20 -5.70
CA LEU A 142 -10.55 -13.54 -6.43
C LEU A 142 -11.03 -12.34 -7.25
N PHE A 143 -12.30 -12.29 -7.62
CA PHE A 143 -12.86 -11.33 -8.57
C PHE A 143 -13.75 -10.29 -7.89
N MET A 144 -14.18 -9.27 -8.63
CA MET A 144 -15.00 -8.16 -8.12
C MET A 144 -16.46 -8.61 -7.93
N TRP A 145 -16.67 -9.56 -7.02
CA TRP A 145 -17.97 -9.96 -6.52
C TRP A 145 -18.28 -9.16 -5.26
N VAL A 146 -19.02 -8.07 -5.41
CA VAL A 146 -19.35 -7.12 -4.34
C VAL A 146 -20.83 -7.24 -4.01
N PRO A 147 -21.17 -7.67 -2.79
CA PRO A 147 -22.57 -7.72 -2.36
C PRO A 147 -23.20 -6.32 -2.30
N THR A 148 -24.51 -6.25 -2.48
CA THR A 148 -25.28 -5.01 -2.38
C THR A 148 -25.13 -4.39 -0.98
N GLY A 149 -24.97 -3.07 -0.92
CA GLY A 149 -24.96 -2.31 0.34
C GLY A 149 -23.67 -2.40 1.17
N ILE A 150 -22.60 -3.05 0.66
CA ILE A 150 -21.33 -3.17 1.39
C ILE A 150 -20.44 -1.92 1.22
N TYR A 151 -20.41 -1.33 0.03
CA TYR A 151 -19.55 -0.19 -0.28
C TYR A 151 -20.33 0.99 -0.85
N ASP A 152 -20.06 2.19 -0.35
CA ASP A 152 -20.74 3.42 -0.79
C ASP A 152 -20.47 3.77 -2.25
N PHE A 153 -19.25 3.45 -2.75
CA PHE A 153 -18.92 3.61 -4.16
C PHE A 153 -19.58 2.56 -5.08
N CYS A 154 -20.18 1.52 -4.49
CA CYS A 154 -20.86 0.44 -5.22
C CYS A 154 -22.10 -0.04 -4.49
N PRO A 155 -23.12 0.83 -4.25
CA PRO A 155 -24.28 0.52 -3.38
C PRO A 155 -25.16 -0.59 -3.93
N LYS A 156 -25.18 -0.78 -5.26
CA LYS A 156 -25.93 -1.86 -5.93
C LYS A 156 -25.19 -3.19 -5.98
N GLY A 157 -23.98 -3.25 -5.42
CA GLY A 157 -23.09 -4.38 -5.60
C GLY A 157 -22.55 -4.49 -7.03
N LYS A 158 -21.70 -5.48 -7.27
CA LYS A 158 -21.12 -5.75 -8.60
C LYS A 158 -20.82 -7.24 -8.74
N ILE A 159 -21.18 -7.82 -9.87
CA ILE A 159 -20.73 -9.14 -10.29
C ILE A 159 -19.84 -8.94 -11.50
N ASP A 160 -18.55 -9.19 -11.34
CA ASP A 160 -17.58 -9.00 -12.39
C ASP A 160 -16.58 -10.15 -12.38
N ASN A 161 -16.63 -10.95 -13.42
CA ASN A 161 -15.80 -12.15 -13.62
C ASN A 161 -14.48 -11.85 -14.35
N THR A 162 -14.16 -10.58 -14.59
CA THR A 162 -12.97 -10.16 -15.33
C THR A 162 -11.96 -9.45 -14.44
N HIS A 163 -12.43 -8.53 -13.58
CA HIS A 163 -11.55 -7.71 -12.74
C HIS A 163 -11.33 -8.37 -11.38
N LEU A 164 -10.06 -8.45 -11.00
CA LEU A 164 -9.67 -8.95 -9.68
C LEU A 164 -10.02 -7.93 -8.59
N ASN A 165 -10.42 -8.41 -7.43
CA ASN A 165 -10.40 -7.62 -6.21
C ASN A 165 -8.97 -7.55 -5.63
N ILE A 166 -8.78 -6.85 -4.49
CA ILE A 166 -7.45 -6.66 -3.88
C ILE A 166 -6.82 -8.01 -3.52
N SER A 167 -7.57 -8.93 -2.92
CA SER A 167 -7.08 -10.26 -2.54
C SER A 167 -6.69 -11.09 -3.77
N GLY A 168 -7.55 -11.09 -4.79
CA GLY A 168 -7.24 -11.76 -6.07
C GLY A 168 -6.02 -11.16 -6.75
N GLY A 169 -5.88 -9.83 -6.73
CA GLY A 169 -4.69 -9.15 -7.24
C GLY A 169 -3.41 -9.57 -6.55
N LYS A 170 -3.43 -9.69 -5.21
CA LYS A 170 -2.27 -10.18 -4.44
C LYS A 170 -1.90 -11.63 -4.79
N VAL A 171 -2.89 -12.53 -4.86
CA VAL A 171 -2.67 -13.94 -5.20
C VAL A 171 -2.09 -14.06 -6.62
N VAL A 172 -2.68 -13.39 -7.60
CA VAL A 172 -2.22 -13.43 -9.00
C VAL A 172 -0.83 -12.80 -9.13
N ALA A 173 -0.55 -11.69 -8.43
CA ALA A 173 0.78 -11.08 -8.42
C ALA A 173 1.83 -12.04 -7.85
N GLY A 174 1.52 -12.77 -6.76
CA GLY A 174 2.40 -13.79 -6.20
C GLY A 174 2.75 -14.87 -7.22
N ILE A 175 1.75 -15.47 -7.86
CA ILE A 175 1.92 -16.50 -8.90
C ILE A 175 2.74 -15.95 -10.10
N ALA A 176 2.43 -14.73 -10.53
CA ALA A 176 3.16 -14.09 -11.62
C ALA A 176 4.64 -13.90 -11.28
N MET A 177 4.94 -13.43 -10.07
CA MET A 177 6.33 -13.20 -9.63
C MET A 177 7.11 -14.50 -9.49
N GLU A 178 6.50 -15.57 -8.98
CA GLU A 178 7.13 -16.91 -8.96
C GLU A 178 7.49 -17.40 -10.37
N ALA A 179 6.61 -17.15 -11.33
CA ALA A 179 6.88 -17.50 -12.72
C ALA A 179 7.96 -16.59 -13.33
N VAL A 180 7.96 -15.29 -13.01
CA VAL A 180 9.02 -14.35 -13.41
C VAL A 180 10.39 -14.82 -12.90
N ALA A 181 10.51 -15.25 -11.65
CA ALA A 181 11.78 -15.74 -11.11
C ALA A 181 12.35 -16.98 -11.84
N LYS A 182 11.49 -17.75 -12.51
CA LYS A 182 11.90 -18.91 -13.33
C LYS A 182 12.44 -18.48 -14.69
N VAL A 183 11.88 -17.43 -15.29
CA VAL A 183 12.26 -16.95 -16.63
C VAL A 183 13.26 -15.79 -16.60
N VAL A 184 13.40 -15.12 -15.45
CA VAL A 184 14.33 -14.03 -15.16
C VAL A 184 14.96 -14.30 -13.80
N PRO A 185 15.93 -15.23 -13.68
CA PRO A 185 16.46 -15.71 -12.39
C PRO A 185 17.07 -14.60 -11.51
N GLU A 186 17.61 -13.55 -12.09
CA GLU A 186 18.16 -12.42 -11.38
C GLU A 186 17.11 -11.64 -10.56
N LEU A 187 15.83 -11.73 -10.91
CA LEU A 187 14.74 -11.14 -10.13
C LEU A 187 14.32 -12.01 -8.94
N ALA A 188 14.76 -13.27 -8.87
CA ALA A 188 14.44 -14.15 -7.74
C ALA A 188 14.94 -13.58 -6.40
N ALA A 189 16.07 -12.88 -6.40
CA ALA A 189 16.62 -12.26 -5.19
C ALA A 189 15.76 -11.13 -4.62
N TYR A 190 14.84 -10.56 -5.42
CA TYR A 190 13.93 -9.50 -5.02
C TYR A 190 12.54 -10.02 -4.65
N MET A 191 12.32 -11.33 -4.81
CA MET A 191 11.03 -11.92 -4.47
C MET A 191 10.86 -12.06 -2.95
N ARG A 192 9.66 -11.76 -2.51
CA ARG A 192 9.22 -11.97 -1.13
C ARG A 192 8.08 -12.96 -1.15
N SER A 193 8.31 -14.18 -0.72
CA SER A 193 7.25 -15.15 -0.58
C SER A 193 6.91 -15.34 0.90
N HIS A 194 5.62 -15.29 1.23
CA HIS A 194 5.11 -15.74 2.52
C HIS A 194 5.22 -17.28 2.67
N ASP A 195 5.54 -17.99 1.59
CA ASP A 195 5.85 -19.43 1.60
C ASP A 195 7.28 -19.72 2.03
N SER A 196 8.12 -18.70 2.21
CA SER A 196 9.44 -18.90 2.78
C SER A 196 9.32 -19.42 4.22
N GLU A 197 10.20 -20.33 4.60
CA GLU A 197 10.21 -20.85 5.97
C GLU A 197 10.52 -19.76 7.02
N VAL A 198 11.14 -18.66 6.59
CA VAL A 198 11.37 -17.46 7.42
C VAL A 198 11.09 -16.21 6.57
N TYR A 199 10.28 -15.31 7.08
CA TYR A 199 9.99 -14.01 6.44
C TYR A 199 9.76 -12.92 7.49
N VAL A 200 9.75 -11.67 7.05
CA VAL A 200 9.35 -10.54 7.89
C VAL A 200 7.85 -10.32 7.75
N ALA A 201 7.14 -10.29 8.87
CA ALA A 201 5.70 -10.06 8.90
C ALA A 201 5.30 -8.74 8.22
N ASP A 202 4.08 -8.65 7.71
CA ASP A 202 3.57 -7.45 7.07
C ASP A 202 3.54 -6.27 8.04
N TYR A 203 3.16 -6.54 9.30
CA TYR A 203 3.15 -5.58 10.39
C TYR A 203 3.73 -6.19 11.67
N LYS A 204 4.06 -5.34 12.62
CA LYS A 204 4.61 -5.71 13.92
C LYS A 204 3.73 -6.76 14.62
N ASP A 205 4.38 -7.74 15.24
CA ASP A 205 3.72 -8.87 15.93
C ASP A 205 2.85 -9.75 15.02
N ASP A 206 3.10 -9.76 13.70
CA ASP A 206 2.36 -10.51 12.67
C ASP A 206 0.86 -10.13 12.59
N LYS A 207 0.57 -8.87 12.86
CA LYS A 207 -0.79 -8.34 12.79
C LYS A 207 -1.26 -8.15 11.35
N GLN A 208 -2.58 -8.17 11.13
CA GLN A 208 -3.18 -8.14 9.80
C GLN A 208 -3.08 -6.76 9.13
N CYS A 209 -3.23 -5.69 9.92
CA CYS A 209 -3.16 -4.33 9.41
C CYS A 209 -2.54 -3.38 10.44
N ALA A 210 -2.26 -2.15 10.02
CA ALA A 210 -1.84 -1.09 10.92
C ALA A 210 -2.73 0.14 10.81
N ILE A 211 -2.82 0.91 11.91
CA ILE A 211 -3.49 2.21 11.94
C ILE A 211 -2.54 3.22 12.59
N SER A 212 -2.37 4.37 11.92
CA SER A 212 -1.72 5.55 12.50
C SER A 212 -2.74 6.67 12.63
N TYR A 213 -3.09 7.00 13.87
CA TYR A 213 -3.91 8.17 14.16
C TYR A 213 -3.06 9.41 14.05
N THR A 214 -3.42 10.30 13.11
CA THR A 214 -2.67 11.54 12.90
C THR A 214 -3.58 12.76 13.04
N PHE A 215 -3.08 13.77 13.73
CA PHE A 215 -3.79 14.97 14.14
C PHE A 215 -3.07 16.20 13.58
N ASP A 216 -3.78 17.01 12.82
CA ASP A 216 -3.20 18.13 12.11
C ASP A 216 -3.36 19.45 12.93
N ASP A 217 -2.44 20.36 12.72
CA ASP A 217 -2.48 21.76 13.19
C ASP A 217 -2.11 22.01 14.64
N GLY A 218 -1.91 21.03 15.50
CA GLY A 218 -1.49 21.25 16.89
C GLY A 218 -2.53 21.95 17.76
N LEU A 219 -3.83 21.64 17.60
CA LEU A 219 -4.91 22.22 18.39
C LEU A 219 -4.81 21.85 19.87
N GLU A 220 -5.23 22.74 20.78
CA GLU A 220 -5.22 22.48 22.23
C GLU A 220 -6.05 21.24 22.61
N GLU A 221 -7.14 20.97 21.90
CA GLU A 221 -7.97 19.79 22.11
C GLU A 221 -7.22 18.47 21.88
N HIS A 222 -6.14 18.48 21.10
CA HIS A 222 -5.29 17.30 20.95
C HIS A 222 -4.59 16.92 22.24
N TYR A 223 -4.24 17.89 23.09
CA TYR A 223 -3.70 17.62 24.42
C TYR A 223 -4.80 17.42 25.45
N THR A 224 -5.82 18.29 25.48
CA THR A 224 -6.81 18.29 26.56
C THR A 224 -7.85 17.17 26.44
N LEU A 225 -8.16 16.71 25.22
CA LEU A 225 -9.16 15.69 24.95
C LEU A 225 -8.58 14.39 24.38
N VAL A 226 -7.75 14.48 23.30
CA VAL A 226 -7.27 13.30 22.60
C VAL A 226 -6.20 12.54 23.38
N PHE A 227 -5.20 13.23 23.88
CA PHE A 227 -4.08 12.61 24.59
C PHE A 227 -4.55 11.75 25.79
N PRO A 228 -5.43 12.22 26.69
CA PRO A 228 -5.92 11.38 27.78
C PRO A 228 -6.70 10.14 27.32
N GLU A 229 -7.49 10.26 26.26
CA GLU A 229 -8.26 9.12 25.76
C GLU A 229 -7.37 8.09 25.05
N MET A 230 -6.35 8.53 24.32
CA MET A 230 -5.34 7.63 23.75
C MET A 230 -4.53 6.90 24.83
N GLU A 231 -4.12 7.60 25.89
CA GLU A 231 -3.41 6.99 27.01
C GLU A 231 -4.26 5.93 27.72
N LYS A 232 -5.58 6.15 27.91
CA LYS A 232 -6.49 5.16 28.51
C LYS A 232 -6.52 3.84 27.75
N VAL A 233 -6.45 3.89 26.43
CA VAL A 233 -6.45 2.69 25.58
C VAL A 233 -5.02 2.21 25.24
N GLY A 234 -3.98 2.94 25.62
CA GLY A 234 -2.59 2.63 25.35
C GLY A 234 -2.16 2.83 23.91
N PHE A 235 -2.83 3.70 23.15
CA PHE A 235 -2.47 4.05 21.80
C PHE A 235 -1.50 5.23 21.75
N LYS A 236 -0.66 5.27 20.71
CA LYS A 236 0.21 6.42 20.41
C LYS A 236 -0.17 7.00 19.06
N GLY A 237 -0.25 8.34 18.99
CA GLY A 237 -0.61 9.08 17.79
C GLY A 237 0.51 9.99 17.32
N THR A 238 0.31 10.57 16.15
CA THR A 238 1.21 11.53 15.51
C THR A 238 0.53 12.89 15.45
N PHE A 239 1.22 13.95 15.87
CA PHE A 239 0.71 15.30 15.89
C PHE A 239 1.56 16.18 14.98
N TRP A 240 0.92 16.73 13.94
CA TRP A 240 1.57 17.56 12.92
C TRP A 240 1.52 19.03 13.33
N ILE A 241 2.69 19.62 13.54
CA ILE A 241 2.82 20.95 14.12
C ILE A 241 3.38 21.94 13.11
N TRP A 242 2.77 23.12 13.02
CA TRP A 242 3.32 24.26 12.33
C TRP A 242 3.71 25.36 13.33
N GLY A 243 5.02 25.62 13.44
CA GLY A 243 5.61 26.34 14.56
C GLY A 243 5.13 27.79 14.68
N LYS A 244 4.93 28.50 13.57
CA LYS A 244 4.41 29.88 13.58
C LYS A 244 3.05 29.98 14.27
N GLY A 245 2.18 28.98 14.11
CA GLY A 245 0.88 28.94 14.76
C GLY A 245 0.96 28.72 16.28
N ILE A 246 2.02 28.05 16.74
CA ILE A 246 2.28 27.87 18.17
C ILE A 246 2.87 29.13 18.80
N GLU A 247 3.76 29.84 18.10
CA GLU A 247 4.37 31.07 18.61
C GLU A 247 3.40 32.27 18.67
N ASN A 248 2.45 32.34 17.72
CA ASN A 248 1.54 33.48 17.58
C ASN A 248 0.17 33.23 18.27
N VAL A 249 0.15 32.70 19.47
CA VAL A 249 -1.09 32.42 20.23
C VAL A 249 -1.99 33.64 20.38
N THR A 250 -1.44 34.86 20.36
CA THR A 250 -2.20 36.12 20.51
C THR A 250 -3.04 36.51 19.30
N GLU A 251 -2.71 36.03 18.08
CA GLU A 251 -3.42 36.37 16.85
C GLU A 251 -4.55 35.39 16.50
N GLN A 252 -4.65 34.24 17.17
CA GLN A 252 -5.62 33.19 16.89
C GLN A 252 -6.42 32.77 18.13
N GLN A 253 -7.03 33.74 18.82
CA GLN A 253 -7.86 33.48 20.01
C GLN A 253 -9.03 32.50 19.76
N ASP A 254 -9.50 32.36 18.50
CA ASP A 254 -10.62 31.48 18.17
C ASP A 254 -10.23 30.00 18.06
N LYS A 255 -8.93 29.66 18.03
CA LYS A 255 -8.42 28.29 17.91
C LYS A 255 -7.16 28.11 18.74
N PRO A 256 -7.31 27.83 20.03
CA PRO A 256 -6.16 27.63 20.92
C PRO A 256 -5.30 26.44 20.45
N ARG A 257 -3.98 26.61 20.59
CA ARG A 257 -2.97 25.63 20.22
C ARG A 257 -2.30 25.03 21.45
N MET A 258 -1.77 23.81 21.28
CA MET A 258 -0.92 23.21 22.31
C MET A 258 0.31 24.10 22.56
N THR A 259 0.78 24.11 23.81
CA THR A 259 2.09 24.67 24.16
C THR A 259 3.22 23.66 23.91
N TRP A 260 4.44 24.14 23.74
CA TRP A 260 5.61 23.28 23.64
C TRP A 260 5.78 22.33 24.85
N THR A 261 5.45 22.79 26.03
CA THR A 261 5.48 21.97 27.28
C THR A 261 4.49 20.79 27.18
N GLN A 262 3.27 21.04 26.70
CA GLN A 262 2.26 19.99 26.51
C GLN A 262 2.72 18.98 25.44
N MET A 263 3.24 19.45 24.32
CA MET A 263 3.77 18.59 23.27
C MET A 263 4.98 17.78 23.74
N LYS A 264 5.86 18.37 24.56
CA LYS A 264 6.98 17.66 25.17
C LYS A 264 6.51 16.53 26.10
N GLU A 265 5.49 16.79 26.92
CA GLU A 265 4.88 15.74 27.75
C GLU A 265 4.32 14.57 26.90
N MET A 266 3.60 14.89 25.84
CA MET A 266 3.08 13.88 24.91
C MET A 266 4.21 13.07 24.25
N PHE A 267 5.28 13.74 23.83
CA PHE A 267 6.47 13.10 23.26
C PHE A 267 7.13 12.15 24.26
N ASP A 268 7.31 12.58 25.51
CA ASP A 268 7.91 11.77 26.57
C ASP A 268 7.04 10.55 26.94
N LYS A 269 5.76 10.57 26.60
CA LYS A 269 4.83 9.44 26.69
C LYS A 269 4.81 8.56 25.43
N GLY A 270 5.63 8.87 24.44
CA GLY A 270 5.81 8.07 23.22
C GLY A 270 4.91 8.45 22.05
N HIS A 271 4.23 9.59 22.09
CA HIS A 271 3.56 10.15 20.93
C HIS A 271 4.58 10.80 19.99
N GLU A 272 4.28 10.86 18.72
CA GLU A 272 5.11 11.53 17.74
C GLU A 272 4.67 12.99 17.58
N ILE A 273 5.60 13.92 17.78
CA ILE A 273 5.46 15.34 17.45
C ILE A 273 6.27 15.60 16.18
N SER A 274 5.62 16.00 15.08
CA SER A 274 6.29 16.10 13.81
C SER A 274 5.85 17.31 12.99
N SER A 275 6.46 17.48 11.81
CA SER A 275 6.45 18.74 11.07
C SER A 275 5.28 18.88 10.10
N HIS A 276 4.63 20.07 10.15
CA HIS A 276 3.58 20.52 9.21
C HIS A 276 3.97 21.82 8.46
N GLY A 277 5.28 22.08 8.32
CA GLY A 277 5.80 23.33 7.82
C GLY A 277 5.78 24.45 8.88
N TRP A 278 6.48 25.55 8.60
CA TRP A 278 6.58 26.68 9.55
C TRP A 278 5.32 27.52 9.62
N SER A 279 4.85 28.01 8.47
CA SER A 279 3.75 28.97 8.36
C SER A 279 2.44 28.39 7.86
N HIS A 280 2.37 27.06 7.70
CA HIS A 280 1.24 26.34 7.08
C HIS A 280 0.98 26.82 5.64
N ALA A 281 2.03 27.15 4.88
CA ALA A 281 1.94 27.59 3.50
C ALA A 281 1.67 26.44 2.53
N ASP A 282 0.96 26.67 1.43
CA ASP A 282 0.92 25.73 0.31
C ASP A 282 2.27 25.74 -0.41
N LEU A 283 3.07 24.70 -0.14
CA LEU A 283 4.45 24.60 -0.59
C LEU A 283 4.61 24.59 -2.13
N ARG A 284 3.55 24.31 -2.89
CA ARG A 284 3.61 24.32 -4.37
C ARG A 284 3.78 25.72 -4.95
N HIS A 285 3.41 26.74 -4.18
CA HIS A 285 3.47 28.14 -4.60
C HIS A 285 4.73 28.85 -4.14
N LEU A 286 5.61 28.15 -3.45
CA LEU A 286 6.88 28.65 -2.96
C LEU A 286 8.03 28.27 -3.91
N SER A 287 9.07 29.08 -3.96
CA SER A 287 10.34 28.70 -4.57
C SER A 287 10.99 27.55 -3.77
N LEU A 288 11.90 26.81 -4.38
CA LEU A 288 12.57 25.70 -3.72
C LEU A 288 13.36 26.12 -2.47
N GLU A 289 13.91 27.33 -2.47
CA GLU A 289 14.62 27.89 -1.30
C GLU A 289 13.64 28.24 -0.17
N GLU A 290 12.48 28.80 -0.51
CA GLU A 290 11.42 29.07 0.47
C GLU A 290 10.87 27.75 1.05
N VAL A 291 10.69 26.69 0.23
CA VAL A 291 10.30 25.36 0.73
C VAL A 291 11.32 24.83 1.74
N LYS A 292 12.63 24.93 1.45
CA LYS A 292 13.68 24.52 2.39
C LYS A 292 13.63 25.33 3.69
N ALA A 293 13.39 26.65 3.58
CA ALA A 293 13.29 27.54 4.74
C ALA A 293 12.08 27.20 5.61
N GLU A 294 10.89 27.01 4.99
CA GLU A 294 9.65 26.60 5.67
C GLU A 294 9.84 25.29 6.45
N VAL A 295 10.41 24.29 5.79
CA VAL A 295 10.62 22.97 6.38
C VAL A 295 11.72 23.03 7.45
N GLY A 296 12.87 23.61 7.13
CA GLY A 296 14.04 23.67 8.01
C GLY A 296 13.78 24.48 9.29
N ARG A 297 13.07 25.61 9.18
CA ARG A 297 12.71 26.42 10.35
C ARG A 297 11.80 25.67 11.31
N ASN A 298 10.80 24.95 10.77
CA ASN A 298 9.89 24.17 11.60
C ASN A 298 10.60 22.99 12.27
N ASP A 299 11.45 22.30 11.52
CA ASP A 299 12.27 21.20 12.09
C ASP A 299 13.16 21.70 13.23
N SER A 300 13.78 22.88 13.05
CA SER A 300 14.68 23.45 14.05
C SER A 300 13.96 23.81 15.36
N ILE A 301 12.77 24.43 15.27
CA ILE A 301 12.01 24.76 16.48
C ILE A 301 11.50 23.52 17.20
N ILE A 302 10.97 22.53 16.47
CA ILE A 302 10.52 21.27 17.06
C ILE A 302 11.72 20.56 17.74
N GLN A 303 12.88 20.52 17.10
CA GLN A 303 14.08 19.93 17.69
C GLN A 303 14.52 20.66 18.97
N ALA A 304 14.46 21.99 18.97
CA ALA A 304 14.84 22.79 20.13
C ALA A 304 13.90 22.56 21.32
N GLU A 305 12.59 22.51 21.08
CA GLU A 305 11.56 22.44 22.12
C GLU A 305 11.27 20.99 22.58
N ILE A 306 11.28 20.04 21.65
CA ILE A 306 10.96 18.63 21.92
C ILE A 306 12.21 17.81 22.24
N GLY A 307 13.38 18.20 21.69
CA GLY A 307 14.64 17.49 21.86
C GLY A 307 14.96 16.47 20.76
N GLU A 308 14.06 16.27 19.79
CA GLU A 308 14.29 15.38 18.66
C GLU A 308 13.86 16.05 17.35
N ARG A 309 14.65 15.86 16.29
CA ARG A 309 14.31 16.33 14.96
C ARG A 309 13.13 15.55 14.40
N PRO A 310 12.13 16.20 13.76
CA PRO A 310 11.06 15.50 13.05
C PRO A 310 11.59 14.63 11.91
N LEU A 311 11.26 13.34 11.92
CA LEU A 311 11.65 12.38 10.88
C LEU A 311 10.53 12.07 9.88
N THR A 312 9.38 12.70 10.06
CA THR A 312 8.22 12.61 9.17
C THR A 312 7.68 13.99 8.83
N PHE A 313 6.77 14.07 7.85
CA PHE A 313 6.21 15.35 7.43
C PHE A 313 4.79 15.18 6.90
N CYS A 314 3.93 16.15 7.19
CA CYS A 314 2.62 16.29 6.58
C CYS A 314 2.55 17.59 5.76
N TYR A 315 2.11 17.49 4.51
CA TYR A 315 1.98 18.64 3.63
C TYR A 315 0.75 19.47 4.01
N PRO A 316 0.89 20.80 4.28
CA PRO A 316 -0.26 21.67 4.41
C PRO A 316 -1.20 21.54 3.20
N PHE A 317 -2.51 21.56 3.43
CA PHE A 317 -3.55 21.38 2.41
C PHE A 317 -3.46 20.05 1.62
N ASN A 318 -2.68 19.05 2.07
CA ASN A 318 -2.34 17.83 1.34
C ASN A 318 -1.74 18.13 -0.05
N SER A 319 -0.99 19.22 -0.17
CA SER A 319 -0.61 19.85 -1.43
C SER A 319 0.90 19.76 -1.64
N TYR A 320 1.32 19.11 -2.74
CA TYR A 320 2.72 18.97 -3.13
C TYR A 320 2.87 18.73 -4.63
N ASN A 321 4.08 18.99 -5.15
CA ASN A 321 4.55 18.55 -6.45
C ASN A 321 5.81 17.70 -6.28
N GLU A 322 6.39 17.20 -7.37
CA GLU A 322 7.56 16.29 -7.31
C GLU A 322 8.80 16.97 -6.70
N ASP A 323 9.02 18.26 -6.98
CA ASP A 323 10.17 19.00 -6.42
C ASP A 323 10.02 19.23 -4.92
N VAL A 324 8.83 19.68 -4.48
CA VAL A 324 8.49 19.81 -3.06
C VAL A 324 8.67 18.47 -2.36
N ARG A 325 8.14 17.40 -2.94
CA ARG A 325 8.24 16.05 -2.39
C ARG A 325 9.70 15.60 -2.25
N ARG A 326 10.53 15.85 -3.24
CA ARG A 326 11.96 15.52 -3.21
C ARG A 326 12.67 16.22 -2.05
N ILE A 327 12.49 17.54 -1.93
CA ILE A 327 13.13 18.34 -0.87
C ILE A 327 12.64 17.88 0.51
N VAL A 328 11.33 17.77 0.69
CA VAL A 328 10.73 17.43 1.99
C VAL A 328 11.09 16.00 2.42
N SER A 329 11.31 15.08 1.48
CA SER A 329 11.64 13.68 1.79
C SER A 329 13.12 13.45 2.14
N GLU A 330 13.99 14.44 1.96
CA GLU A 330 15.42 14.31 2.30
C GLU A 330 15.61 14.07 3.80
N ASN A 331 16.39 13.02 4.13
CA ASN A 331 16.67 12.62 5.51
C ASN A 331 15.41 12.37 6.37
N ARG A 332 14.33 11.85 5.78
CA ARG A 332 13.09 11.50 6.47
C ARG A 332 12.68 10.05 6.27
N ILE A 333 12.05 9.50 7.27
CA ILE A 333 11.43 8.18 7.23
C ILE A 333 10.23 8.21 6.28
N GLY A 334 9.40 9.25 6.32
CA GLY A 334 8.23 9.31 5.45
C GLY A 334 7.52 10.66 5.42
N THR A 335 6.63 10.81 4.44
CA THR A 335 5.71 11.94 4.33
C THR A 335 4.29 11.42 4.14
N ARG A 336 3.29 12.04 4.75
CA ARG A 336 1.88 11.64 4.60
C ARG A 336 1.36 12.10 3.24
N ILE A 337 1.06 11.14 2.37
CA ILE A 337 0.53 11.36 1.01
C ILE A 337 -0.82 10.68 0.78
N LYS A 338 -1.23 9.78 1.67
CA LYS A 338 -2.51 9.08 1.65
C LYS A 338 -3.08 9.11 3.06
N GLN A 339 -4.35 9.48 3.19
CA GLN A 339 -5.04 9.56 4.46
C GLN A 339 -6.53 9.30 4.30
N TYR A 340 -7.16 8.91 5.40
CA TYR A 340 -8.60 8.80 5.57
C TYR A 340 -9.06 9.92 6.51
N ALA A 341 -9.89 10.83 6.01
CA ALA A 341 -10.40 11.94 6.80
C ALA A 341 -11.43 11.44 7.82
N ILE A 342 -11.25 11.82 9.08
CA ILE A 342 -12.13 11.49 10.20
C ILE A 342 -12.53 12.80 10.89
N GLY A 343 -13.83 13.02 11.03
CA GLY A 343 -14.40 14.22 11.64
C GLY A 343 -15.91 14.25 11.50
N GLY A 344 -16.53 15.38 11.75
CA GLY A 344 -17.99 15.50 11.80
C GLY A 344 -18.61 16.30 10.67
N GLU A 345 -18.21 17.56 10.52
CA GLU A 345 -18.87 18.49 9.62
C GLU A 345 -18.75 18.10 8.14
N LYS A 346 -17.55 17.72 7.71
CA LYS A 346 -17.24 17.36 6.31
C LYS A 346 -17.13 15.86 6.12
N SER A 347 -16.39 15.18 6.99
CA SER A 347 -16.16 13.74 6.92
C SER A 347 -17.39 12.93 7.32
N LYS A 348 -18.31 13.49 8.12
CA LYS A 348 -19.55 12.86 8.58
C LYS A 348 -19.31 11.47 9.16
N SER A 349 -18.23 11.33 9.91
CA SER A 349 -17.83 10.06 10.51
C SER A 349 -18.87 9.61 11.56
N THR A 350 -19.23 8.35 11.51
CA THR A 350 -19.99 7.65 12.55
C THR A 350 -19.20 6.45 13.02
N VAL A 351 -19.56 5.89 14.16
CA VAL A 351 -18.90 4.68 14.67
C VAL A 351 -18.98 3.55 13.66
N GLU A 352 -20.11 3.41 12.97
CA GLU A 352 -20.35 2.37 11.95
C GLU A 352 -19.46 2.58 10.72
N SER A 353 -19.29 3.84 10.26
CA SER A 353 -18.41 4.15 9.11
C SER A 353 -16.95 3.87 9.43
N LEU A 354 -16.53 4.14 10.67
CA LEU A 354 -15.17 3.86 11.13
C LEU A 354 -14.93 2.35 11.31
N ASP A 355 -15.91 1.60 11.83
CA ASP A 355 -15.85 0.13 11.89
C ASP A 355 -15.72 -0.49 10.49
N LYS A 356 -16.46 0.05 9.52
CA LYS A 356 -16.37 -0.38 8.12
C LYS A 356 -14.97 -0.14 7.55
N TRP A 357 -14.41 1.04 7.76
CA TRP A 357 -13.05 1.38 7.35
C TRP A 357 -12.01 0.41 7.96
N VAL A 358 -12.11 0.11 9.25
CA VAL A 358 -11.23 -0.86 9.91
C VAL A 358 -11.34 -2.25 9.29
N LYS A 359 -12.56 -2.73 9.02
CA LYS A 359 -12.77 -4.02 8.33
C LYS A 359 -12.15 -4.05 6.94
N GLU A 360 -12.25 -2.95 6.19
CA GLU A 360 -11.61 -2.82 4.87
C GLU A 360 -10.08 -2.90 4.97
N LEU A 361 -9.47 -2.26 5.98
CA LEU A 361 -8.03 -2.37 6.25
C LEU A 361 -7.61 -3.80 6.57
N MET A 362 -8.36 -4.50 7.41
CA MET A 362 -8.09 -5.90 7.75
C MET A 362 -8.19 -6.81 6.52
N ILE A 363 -9.23 -6.66 5.70
CA ILE A 363 -9.42 -7.45 4.48
C ILE A 363 -8.30 -7.20 3.48
N SER A 364 -7.85 -5.95 3.33
CA SER A 364 -6.82 -5.56 2.36
C SER A 364 -5.39 -5.74 2.89
N ASN A 365 -5.22 -6.06 4.18
CA ASN A 365 -3.93 -6.05 4.88
C ASN A 365 -3.19 -4.72 4.63
N ASP A 366 -3.88 -3.59 4.77
CA ASP A 366 -3.33 -2.26 4.43
C ASP A 366 -3.00 -1.47 5.70
N TRP A 367 -2.28 -0.37 5.52
CA TRP A 367 -1.99 0.60 6.55
C TRP A 367 -2.93 1.80 6.42
N GLY A 368 -3.79 1.99 7.40
CA GLY A 368 -4.68 3.14 7.53
C GLY A 368 -3.98 4.31 8.21
N VAL A 369 -3.97 5.46 7.55
CA VAL A 369 -3.50 6.73 8.14
C VAL A 369 -4.67 7.67 8.21
N THR A 370 -4.96 8.21 9.38
CA THR A 370 -6.06 9.17 9.54
C THR A 370 -5.62 10.60 9.27
N MET A 371 -6.58 11.48 9.02
CA MET A 371 -6.43 12.93 9.05
C MET A 371 -7.53 13.49 9.95
N ILE A 372 -7.16 13.99 11.11
CA ILE A 372 -8.08 14.51 12.13
C ILE A 372 -7.63 15.93 12.48
N HIS A 373 -8.59 16.86 12.58
CA HIS A 373 -8.33 18.23 13.01
C HIS A 373 -9.08 18.54 14.30
N GLY A 374 -10.25 19.21 14.23
CA GLY A 374 -11.05 19.55 15.38
C GLY A 374 -11.69 18.33 16.06
N ILE A 375 -11.83 18.38 17.36
CA ILE A 375 -12.51 17.36 18.16
C ILE A 375 -13.90 17.83 18.55
N SER A 376 -14.03 18.88 19.33
CA SER A 376 -15.32 19.50 19.67
C SER A 376 -15.50 20.85 18.96
N THR A 377 -14.38 21.47 18.53
CA THR A 377 -14.37 22.73 17.82
C THR A 377 -13.34 22.71 16.68
N GLY A 378 -13.44 23.62 15.72
CA GLY A 378 -12.49 23.78 14.64
C GLY A 378 -12.88 23.06 13.35
N TYR A 379 -11.92 22.92 12.44
CA TYR A 379 -12.16 22.32 11.12
C TYR A 379 -12.56 20.85 11.25
N ASP A 380 -13.68 20.49 10.63
CA ASP A 380 -14.24 19.14 10.59
C ASP A 380 -14.44 18.49 11.97
N ALA A 381 -14.75 19.32 13.00
CA ALA A 381 -15.00 18.85 14.36
C ALA A 381 -16.14 17.84 14.40
N PHE A 382 -16.04 16.85 15.28
CA PHE A 382 -17.05 15.82 15.45
C PHE A 382 -18.37 16.40 15.95
N THR A 383 -19.48 15.80 15.56
CA THR A 383 -20.80 16.09 16.15
C THR A 383 -20.87 15.67 17.63
N SER A 384 -20.11 14.63 17.99
CA SER A 384 -19.79 14.23 19.36
C SER A 384 -18.41 13.62 19.38
N PRO A 385 -17.49 14.05 20.26
CA PRO A 385 -16.19 13.42 20.47
C PRO A 385 -16.28 11.92 20.82
N ASP A 386 -17.42 11.49 21.40
CA ASP A 386 -17.65 10.08 21.74
C ASP A 386 -17.55 9.13 20.55
N ILE A 387 -17.78 9.63 19.33
CA ILE A 387 -17.58 8.84 18.09
C ILE A 387 -16.13 8.36 18.01
N LEU A 388 -15.18 9.25 18.26
CA LEU A 388 -13.75 8.91 18.22
C LEU A 388 -13.35 8.03 19.40
N TRP A 389 -13.88 8.31 20.61
CA TRP A 389 -13.57 7.52 21.81
C TRP A 389 -14.11 6.09 21.71
N GLU A 390 -15.32 5.93 21.19
CA GLU A 390 -15.87 4.61 20.96
C GLU A 390 -15.10 3.85 19.87
N HIS A 391 -14.68 4.54 18.81
CA HIS A 391 -13.83 3.96 17.78
C HIS A 391 -12.50 3.47 18.37
N PHE A 392 -11.82 4.26 19.22
CA PHE A 392 -10.61 3.82 19.90
C PHE A 392 -10.82 2.55 20.73
N ARG A 393 -11.91 2.48 21.49
CA ARG A 393 -12.25 1.28 22.28
C ARG A 393 -12.49 0.05 21.40
N ARG A 394 -13.18 0.21 20.28
CA ARG A 394 -13.45 -0.90 19.34
C ARG A 394 -12.19 -1.40 18.65
N VAL A 395 -11.30 -0.50 18.26
CA VAL A 395 -9.98 -0.87 17.71
C VAL A 395 -9.12 -1.54 18.78
N LYS A 396 -9.15 -1.06 20.02
CA LYS A 396 -8.46 -1.70 21.16
C LYS A 396 -8.91 -3.13 21.38
N ASN A 397 -10.22 -3.40 21.27
CA ASN A 397 -10.75 -4.76 21.39
C ASN A 397 -10.29 -5.70 20.24
N GLN A 398 -9.78 -5.15 19.16
CA GLN A 398 -9.22 -5.87 18.01
C GLN A 398 -7.68 -5.75 17.92
N GLU A 399 -7.02 -5.30 18.99
CA GLU A 399 -5.56 -5.08 19.02
C GLU A 399 -4.75 -6.33 18.71
N TYR A 400 -5.34 -7.52 18.86
CA TYR A 400 -4.68 -8.76 18.45
C TYR A 400 -4.33 -8.75 16.95
N ASP A 401 -5.22 -8.23 16.11
CA ASP A 401 -5.08 -8.22 14.65
C ASP A 401 -4.64 -6.87 14.09
N ILE A 402 -4.73 -5.78 14.89
CA ILE A 402 -4.46 -4.41 14.45
C ILE A 402 -3.26 -3.84 15.22
N TRP A 403 -2.26 -3.34 14.50
CA TRP A 403 -1.20 -2.56 15.08
C TRP A 403 -1.54 -1.07 15.06
N VAL A 404 -1.77 -0.46 16.21
CA VAL A 404 -1.83 0.99 16.34
C VAL A 404 -0.44 1.50 16.68
N GLY A 405 0.15 2.30 15.79
CA GLY A 405 1.48 2.87 15.94
C GLY A 405 1.54 4.30 15.41
N THR A 406 2.53 5.07 15.84
CA THR A 406 2.79 6.39 15.27
C THR A 406 3.06 6.29 13.76
N PHE A 407 2.88 7.37 13.03
CA PHE A 407 3.17 7.39 11.60
C PHE A 407 4.64 7.04 11.32
N ARG A 408 5.56 7.53 12.17
CA ARG A 408 6.98 7.22 12.10
C ARG A 408 7.25 5.73 12.23
N GLU A 409 6.73 5.08 13.29
CA GLU A 409 6.96 3.65 13.54
C GLU A 409 6.46 2.79 12.38
N VAL A 410 5.22 3.01 11.93
CA VAL A 410 4.65 2.20 10.86
C VAL A 410 5.34 2.49 9.52
N ALA A 411 5.67 3.75 9.22
CA ALA A 411 6.41 4.12 8.01
C ALA A 411 7.81 3.51 7.98
N ALA A 412 8.54 3.54 9.10
CA ALA A 412 9.85 2.92 9.24
C ALA A 412 9.75 1.41 9.01
N TYR A 413 8.89 0.72 9.77
CA TYR A 413 8.68 -0.72 9.66
C TYR A 413 8.35 -1.17 8.22
N VAL A 414 7.39 -0.49 7.58
CA VAL A 414 6.98 -0.82 6.20
C VAL A 414 8.12 -0.60 5.20
N LYS A 415 8.91 0.47 5.37
CA LYS A 415 10.09 0.71 4.52
C LYS A 415 11.20 -0.30 4.78
N GLU A 416 11.54 -0.58 6.04
CA GLU A 416 12.56 -1.54 6.41
C GLU A 416 12.20 -2.94 5.94
N ARG A 417 10.97 -3.39 6.20
CA ARG A 417 10.47 -4.65 5.69
C ARG A 417 10.60 -4.76 4.16
N ARG A 418 10.36 -3.68 3.43
CA ARG A 418 10.47 -3.65 1.96
C ARG A 418 11.91 -3.63 1.45
N ASN A 419 12.89 -3.31 2.29
CA ASN A 419 14.30 -3.15 1.90
C ASN A 419 15.26 -4.07 2.67
N VAL A 420 14.77 -4.94 3.56
CA VAL A 420 15.58 -5.96 4.20
C VAL A 420 15.66 -7.21 3.33
N GLN A 421 16.85 -7.74 3.16
CA GLN A 421 17.13 -9.05 2.58
C GLN A 421 17.46 -10.03 3.69
N LEU A 422 17.00 -11.27 3.59
CA LEU A 422 17.25 -12.32 4.56
C LEU A 422 18.12 -13.41 3.93
N ASP A 423 19.35 -13.58 4.41
CA ASP A 423 20.14 -14.75 4.09
C ASP A 423 19.84 -15.86 5.13
N ILE A 424 19.41 -17.01 4.67
CA ILE A 424 19.05 -18.13 5.55
C ILE A 424 20.06 -19.26 5.36
N VAL A 425 20.84 -19.55 6.40
CA VAL A 425 21.79 -20.66 6.45
C VAL A 425 21.21 -21.76 7.34
N LYS A 426 20.96 -22.93 6.76
CA LYS A 426 20.42 -24.08 7.47
C LYS A 426 21.54 -25.08 7.77
N LYS A 427 21.66 -25.51 9.05
CA LYS A 427 22.52 -26.61 9.50
C LYS A 427 21.70 -27.53 10.37
N GLU A 428 21.38 -28.72 9.87
CA GLU A 428 20.61 -29.76 10.59
C GLU A 428 19.42 -29.22 11.41
N SER A 429 19.61 -28.98 12.71
CA SER A 429 18.61 -28.47 13.65
C SER A 429 18.73 -26.95 13.95
N GLN A 430 19.69 -26.26 13.36
CA GLN A 430 19.95 -24.86 13.61
C GLN A 430 19.87 -24.04 12.32
N TRP A 431 19.20 -22.90 12.38
CA TRP A 431 19.12 -21.95 11.29
C TRP A 431 19.72 -20.62 11.73
N ALA A 432 20.54 -20.04 10.89
CA ALA A 432 20.98 -18.64 11.02
C ALA A 432 20.22 -17.80 10.01
N VAL A 433 19.56 -16.76 10.50
CA VAL A 433 18.90 -15.74 9.68
C VAL A 433 19.70 -14.47 9.78
N ILE A 434 20.22 -13.98 8.67
CA ILE A 434 21.10 -12.82 8.61
C ILE A 434 20.36 -11.71 7.85
N PRO A 435 19.76 -10.74 8.55
CA PRO A 435 19.10 -9.62 7.90
C PRO A 435 20.13 -8.62 7.37
N ARG A 436 19.96 -8.19 6.13
CA ARG A 436 20.73 -7.10 5.52
C ARG A 436 19.79 -5.97 5.15
N LEU A 437 19.80 -4.89 5.91
CA LEU A 437 19.02 -3.70 5.61
C LEU A 437 19.81 -2.81 4.63
N LEU A 438 19.17 -2.43 3.51
CA LEU A 438 19.74 -1.59 2.45
C LEU A 438 19.45 -0.09 2.66
N LEU A 439 18.84 0.28 3.79
CA LEU A 439 18.52 1.64 4.16
C LEU A 439 19.54 2.20 5.16
N ASP A 440 19.57 3.51 5.29
CA ASP A 440 20.37 4.21 6.31
C ASP A 440 19.92 3.77 7.71
N LYS A 441 20.83 3.16 8.46
CA LYS A 441 20.57 2.60 9.80
C LYS A 441 20.38 3.66 10.88
N GLU A 442 20.77 4.89 10.65
CA GLU A 442 20.50 5.99 11.58
C GLU A 442 19.02 6.42 11.51
N LEU A 443 18.40 6.32 10.34
CA LEU A 443 16.99 6.62 10.13
C LEU A 443 16.08 5.40 10.32
N PHE A 444 16.56 4.22 9.95
CA PHE A 444 15.76 3.00 9.86
C PHE A 444 16.30 1.94 10.81
N ASN A 445 15.68 1.82 11.99
CA ASN A 445 16.08 0.91 13.05
C ASN A 445 14.88 0.32 13.82
N GLU A 446 13.69 0.30 13.18
CA GLU A 446 12.49 -0.25 13.80
C GLU A 446 12.60 -1.78 13.95
N PRO A 447 12.27 -2.36 15.12
CA PRO A 447 12.32 -3.80 15.30
C PRO A 447 11.37 -4.54 14.35
N LEU A 448 11.92 -5.44 13.51
CA LEU A 448 11.15 -6.23 12.57
C LEU A 448 10.68 -7.54 13.20
N THR A 449 9.42 -7.90 12.99
CA THR A 449 8.86 -9.18 13.40
C THR A 449 9.20 -10.25 12.37
N MET A 450 9.95 -11.28 12.82
CA MET A 450 10.31 -12.43 12.00
C MET A 450 9.32 -13.55 12.22
N VAL A 451 8.75 -14.08 11.16
CA VAL A 451 7.87 -15.26 11.17
C VAL A 451 8.64 -16.48 10.72
N LEU A 452 8.50 -17.57 11.47
CA LEU A 452 9.08 -18.86 11.15
C LEU A 452 7.98 -19.89 10.87
N ASN A 453 7.82 -20.27 9.60
CA ASN A 453 6.89 -21.33 9.16
C ASN A 453 7.54 -22.70 9.36
N LYS A 454 7.38 -23.31 10.52
CA LYS A 454 7.91 -24.63 10.81
C LYS A 454 6.86 -25.72 10.65
N LYS A 455 7.06 -26.61 9.70
CA LYS A 455 6.28 -27.86 9.63
C LYS A 455 6.79 -28.85 10.68
N GLY A 456 5.91 -29.33 11.56
CA GLY A 456 6.19 -30.38 12.55
C GLY A 456 6.14 -29.95 14.02
N LYS A 457 6.14 -30.93 14.92
CA LYS A 457 6.08 -30.73 16.38
C LYS A 457 7.51 -30.49 16.92
N GLY A 458 7.73 -29.37 17.60
CA GLY A 458 9.00 -29.05 18.26
C GLY A 458 9.04 -27.68 18.85
N LYS A 459 9.81 -27.47 19.92
CA LYS A 459 10.04 -26.15 20.53
C LYS A 459 11.11 -25.40 19.74
N VAL A 460 10.82 -24.17 19.37
CA VAL A 460 11.78 -23.25 18.75
C VAL A 460 12.38 -22.35 19.83
N LYS A 461 13.69 -22.15 19.80
CA LYS A 461 14.40 -21.17 20.63
C LYS A 461 15.10 -20.21 19.67
N VAL A 462 14.88 -18.92 19.83
CA VAL A 462 15.48 -17.88 19.00
C VAL A 462 16.46 -17.07 19.84
N TYR A 463 17.60 -16.75 19.25
CA TYR A 463 18.64 -15.94 19.90
C TYR A 463 19.08 -14.84 18.95
N GLN A 464 19.31 -13.66 19.49
CA GLN A 464 19.95 -12.54 18.79
C GLN A 464 21.10 -12.00 19.66
N ASN A 465 22.29 -11.95 19.10
CA ASN A 465 23.50 -11.51 19.81
C ASN A 465 23.68 -12.23 21.17
N GLY A 466 23.44 -13.53 21.21
CA GLY A 466 23.53 -14.37 22.40
C GLY A 466 22.37 -14.25 23.41
N LYS A 467 21.45 -13.30 23.23
CA LYS A 467 20.27 -13.13 24.09
C LYS A 467 19.09 -13.91 23.51
N ARG A 468 18.38 -14.62 24.36
CA ARG A 468 17.16 -15.34 23.96
C ARG A 468 16.03 -14.37 23.72
N LEU A 469 15.39 -14.48 22.55
CA LEU A 469 14.22 -13.70 22.19
C LEU A 469 12.92 -14.38 22.61
N LEU A 470 11.88 -13.56 22.80
CA LEU A 470 10.52 -14.05 22.99
C LEU A 470 10.02 -14.66 21.67
N VAL A 471 9.44 -15.85 21.76
CA VAL A 471 8.80 -16.54 20.63
C VAL A 471 7.33 -16.68 20.98
N LYS A 472 6.47 -16.04 20.19
CA LYS A 472 5.01 -16.24 20.25
C LYS A 472 4.65 -17.35 19.26
N LYS A 473 3.72 -18.22 19.62
CA LYS A 473 3.15 -19.21 18.72
C LYS A 473 1.87 -18.60 18.14
N THR A 474 1.86 -18.35 16.86
CA THR A 474 0.65 -18.00 16.10
C THR A 474 0.06 -19.28 15.55
N GLY A 475 -1.22 -19.47 15.66
CA GLY A 475 -2.15 -20.57 15.40
C GLY A 475 -1.70 -21.81 14.66
#